data_d931d1d728d019a6959ac71c341cb5ca
#
_entry.id   d931d1d728d019a6959ac71c341cb5ca
#
_cell.length_a   1.000
_cell.length_b   1.000
_cell.length_c   1.000
_cell.angle_alpha   90.00
_cell.angle_beta   90.00
_cell.angle_gamma   90.00
#
_symmetry.space_group_name_H-M   'P 1'
#
loop_
_entity.id
_entity.type
_entity.pdbx_description
1 polymer ?
#
loop_
_entity_poly.entity_id
_entity_poly.type
_entity_poly.pdbx_seq_one_letter_code
_entity_poly.pdbx_strand_id
1 'polypeptide(L)'
;MNLTVEQKRQVLSKIDEKVQKRFYDPQFKGQNWTELVSHYKDQIIHSSSPEAFEGAVTTLLSELHSSGTGLLSRDSKISSRNSISASFRRIPDTPEGDRWVFQDVQPGGVAERAGIRPGDVLISIDSKAALPTEQVAFEMGKSVPIVISRNGEHKQTDLVSCHRNI
;
A
#
# COMPACT_ATOMS: atom_id res chain seq x y z
N MET A 1 12.68 -3.91 11.91
CA MET A 1 14.08 -4.28 11.57
C MET A 1 14.85 -2.99 11.30
N ASN A 2 15.83 -2.65 12.15
CA ASN A 2 16.58 -1.41 11.97
C ASN A 2 17.59 -1.57 10.82
N LEU A 3 17.52 -0.65 9.84
CA LEU A 3 18.52 -0.58 8.78
C LEU A 3 19.84 -0.02 9.33
N THR A 4 20.96 -0.59 8.90
CA THR A 4 22.29 -0.02 9.19
C THR A 4 22.49 1.28 8.38
N VAL A 5 23.45 2.11 8.80
CA VAL A 5 23.82 3.34 8.11
C VAL A 5 24.14 3.06 6.63
N GLU A 6 24.86 1.97 6.36
CA GLU A 6 25.21 1.60 4.98
C GLU A 6 23.99 1.16 4.17
N GLN A 7 23.07 0.41 4.77
CA GLN A 7 21.81 0.02 4.10
C GLN A 7 20.94 1.25 3.79
N LYS A 8 20.84 2.21 4.71
CA LYS A 8 20.12 3.48 4.46
C LYS A 8 20.74 4.28 3.32
N ARG A 9 22.06 4.32 3.26
CA ARG A 9 22.80 4.97 2.16
C ARG A 9 22.52 4.31 0.81
N GLN A 10 22.52 2.97 0.76
CA GLN A 10 22.18 2.22 -0.44
C GLN A 10 20.73 2.43 -0.89
N VAL A 11 19.79 2.48 0.05
CA VAL A 11 18.38 2.77 -0.27
C VAL A 11 18.24 4.19 -0.82
N LEU A 12 18.85 5.18 -0.19
CA LEU A 12 18.82 6.56 -0.66
C LEU A 12 19.42 6.69 -2.08
N SER A 13 20.54 6.02 -2.35
CA SER A 13 21.16 5.99 -3.69
C SER A 13 20.24 5.39 -4.74
N LYS A 14 19.52 4.30 -4.41
CA LYS A 14 18.55 3.70 -5.32
C LYS A 14 17.34 4.60 -5.57
N ILE A 15 16.90 5.33 -4.55
CA ILE A 15 15.79 6.30 -4.68
C ILE A 15 16.23 7.42 -5.61
N ASP A 16 17.41 7.99 -5.38
CA ASP A 16 17.99 9.05 -6.20
C ASP A 16 18.09 8.61 -7.68
N GLU A 17 18.68 7.45 -7.95
CA GLU A 17 18.77 6.90 -9.30
C GLU A 17 17.40 6.71 -9.97
N LYS A 18 16.42 6.19 -9.23
CA LYS A 18 15.06 5.97 -9.76
C LYS A 18 14.34 7.28 -10.06
N VAL A 19 14.47 8.27 -9.19
CA VAL A 19 13.86 9.58 -9.40
C VAL A 19 14.49 10.25 -10.62
N GLN A 20 15.82 10.29 -10.73
CA GLN A 20 16.50 10.87 -11.88
C GLN A 20 16.13 10.21 -13.21
N LYS A 21 15.95 8.88 -13.22
CA LYS A 21 15.68 8.14 -14.46
C LYS A 21 14.20 8.09 -14.85
N ARG A 22 13.28 8.15 -13.86
CA ARG A 22 11.86 7.83 -14.07
C ARG A 22 10.89 8.93 -13.70
N PHE A 23 11.35 10.02 -13.11
CA PHE A 23 10.46 11.12 -12.83
C PHE A 23 9.97 11.73 -14.16
N TYR A 24 8.68 11.95 -14.27
CA TYR A 24 8.02 12.36 -15.52
C TYR A 24 8.41 13.74 -16.02
N ASP A 25 8.91 14.60 -15.11
CA ASP A 25 9.37 15.95 -15.44
C ASP A 25 10.90 16.04 -15.24
N PRO A 26 11.70 16.17 -16.32
CA PRO A 26 13.15 16.27 -16.23
C PRO A 26 13.66 17.48 -15.45
N GLN A 27 12.81 18.50 -15.27
CA GLN A 27 13.14 19.71 -14.51
C GLN A 27 12.68 19.62 -13.05
N PHE A 28 12.17 18.47 -12.61
CA PHE A 28 11.70 18.23 -11.22
C PHE A 28 10.77 19.34 -10.70
N LYS A 29 9.89 19.85 -11.56
CA LYS A 29 9.00 21.00 -11.28
C LYS A 29 9.75 22.26 -10.81
N GLY A 30 10.92 22.49 -11.37
CA GLY A 30 11.77 23.63 -11.02
C GLY A 30 12.60 23.44 -9.74
N GLN A 31 12.60 22.23 -9.17
CA GLN A 31 13.40 21.91 -7.98
C GLN A 31 14.82 21.43 -8.38
N ASN A 32 15.80 21.78 -7.57
CA ASN A 32 17.14 21.19 -7.71
C ASN A 32 17.19 19.88 -6.92
N TRP A 33 16.84 18.76 -7.58
CA TRP A 33 16.78 17.45 -6.95
C TRP A 33 18.07 17.04 -6.24
N THR A 34 19.22 17.30 -6.86
CA THR A 34 20.54 16.96 -6.27
C THR A 34 20.78 17.72 -4.97
N GLU A 35 20.37 18.97 -4.91
CA GLU A 35 20.49 19.80 -3.72
C GLU A 35 19.53 19.34 -2.61
N LEU A 36 18.30 18.96 -2.97
CA LEU A 36 17.35 18.37 -2.04
C LEU A 36 17.87 17.06 -1.44
N VAL A 37 18.38 16.15 -2.25
CA VAL A 37 18.99 14.91 -1.77
C VAL A 37 20.14 15.19 -0.81
N SER A 38 21.02 16.16 -1.14
CA SER A 38 22.14 16.55 -0.27
C SER A 38 21.65 17.12 1.06
N HIS A 39 20.57 17.92 1.05
CA HIS A 39 19.99 18.53 2.25
C HIS A 39 19.41 17.49 3.20
N TYR A 40 18.68 16.51 2.68
CA TYR A 40 18.03 15.49 3.51
C TYR A 40 18.91 14.27 3.84
N LYS A 41 20.07 14.14 3.19
CA LYS A 41 20.98 12.99 3.30
C LYS A 41 21.34 12.64 4.73
N ASP A 42 21.81 13.62 5.49
CA ASP A 42 22.26 13.38 6.87
C ASP A 42 21.11 12.96 7.78
N GLN A 43 19.95 13.58 7.64
CA GLN A 43 18.75 13.22 8.39
C GLN A 43 18.28 11.79 8.07
N ILE A 44 18.32 11.40 6.81
CA ILE A 44 17.93 10.06 6.35
C ILE A 44 18.91 9.00 6.87
N ILE A 45 20.22 9.22 6.70
CA ILE A 45 21.26 8.25 7.04
C ILE A 45 21.36 8.04 8.56
N HIS A 46 21.25 9.11 9.34
CA HIS A 46 21.38 9.07 10.80
C HIS A 46 20.06 8.96 11.55
N SER A 47 18.97 8.62 10.85
CA SER A 47 17.67 8.38 11.48
C SER A 47 17.78 7.28 12.55
N SER A 48 17.13 7.48 13.70
CA SER A 48 17.26 6.59 14.86
C SER A 48 16.36 5.35 14.81
N SER A 49 15.30 5.40 13.98
CA SER A 49 14.33 4.31 13.87
C SER A 49 13.88 4.10 12.41
N PRO A 50 13.27 2.95 12.09
CA PRO A 50 12.68 2.72 10.77
C PRO A 50 11.65 3.77 10.40
N GLU A 51 10.81 4.19 11.34
CA GLU A 51 9.76 5.19 11.13
C GLU A 51 10.36 6.57 10.85
N ALA A 52 11.43 6.94 11.55
CA ALA A 52 12.17 8.17 11.32
C ALA A 52 12.85 8.17 9.93
N PHE A 53 13.38 7.01 9.51
CA PHE A 53 13.93 6.83 8.17
C PHE A 53 12.87 7.00 7.08
N GLU A 54 11.75 6.30 7.21
CA GLU A 54 10.64 6.39 6.27
C GLU A 54 10.05 7.80 6.21
N GLY A 55 9.89 8.45 7.35
CA GLY A 55 9.43 9.83 7.45
C GLY A 55 10.35 10.81 6.72
N ALA A 56 11.66 10.71 6.93
CA ALA A 56 12.64 11.57 6.27
C ALA A 56 12.68 11.36 4.75
N VAL A 57 12.61 10.11 4.28
CA VAL A 57 12.53 9.79 2.86
C VAL A 57 11.21 10.30 2.26
N THR A 58 10.10 10.13 2.96
CA THR A 58 8.79 10.61 2.51
C THR A 58 8.79 12.14 2.39
N THR A 59 9.41 12.84 3.33
CA THR A 59 9.57 14.29 3.26
C THR A 59 10.37 14.71 2.03
N LEU A 60 11.52 14.07 1.78
CA LEU A 60 12.31 14.32 0.57
C LEU A 60 11.48 14.11 -0.71
N LEU A 61 10.74 13.02 -0.81
CA LEU A 61 9.92 12.71 -1.98
C LEU A 61 8.73 13.67 -2.15
N SER A 62 8.21 14.22 -1.05
CA SER A 62 7.11 15.20 -1.09
C SER A 62 7.51 16.53 -1.72
N GLU A 63 8.80 16.89 -1.68
CA GLU A 63 9.34 18.08 -2.35
C GLU A 63 9.16 18.04 -3.88
N LEU A 64 8.98 16.84 -4.45
CA LEU A 64 8.66 16.70 -5.88
C LEU A 64 7.22 17.11 -6.22
N HIS A 65 6.40 17.43 -5.22
CA HIS A 65 4.99 17.81 -5.38
C HIS A 65 4.20 16.89 -6.33
N SER A 66 4.47 15.59 -6.24
CA SER A 66 3.86 14.56 -7.07
C SER A 66 3.06 13.57 -6.22
N SER A 67 1.79 13.41 -6.52
CA SER A 67 0.90 12.45 -5.83
C SER A 67 1.24 10.97 -6.12
N GLY A 68 2.05 10.71 -7.14
CA GLY A 68 2.46 9.36 -7.54
C GLY A 68 3.82 8.90 -7.00
N THR A 69 4.49 9.75 -6.21
CA THR A 69 5.83 9.43 -5.70
C THR A 69 5.77 9.18 -4.19
N GLY A 70 6.22 8.01 -3.74
CA GLY A 70 6.24 7.65 -2.33
C GLY A 70 7.12 6.44 -2.05
N LEU A 71 7.48 6.27 -0.78
CA LEU A 71 8.17 5.09 -0.28
C LEU A 71 7.15 4.10 0.27
N LEU A 72 7.19 2.85 -0.22
CA LEU A 72 6.40 1.76 0.31
C LEU A 72 7.34 0.78 1.02
N SER A 73 7.22 0.67 2.34
CA SER A 73 7.88 -0.38 3.11
C SER A 73 7.07 -1.68 3.05
N ARG A 74 7.69 -2.79 3.49
CA ARG A 74 6.98 -4.08 3.59
C ARG A 74 5.78 -4.04 4.53
N ASP A 75 5.85 -3.18 5.54
CA ASP A 75 4.81 -3.04 6.56
C ASP A 75 3.79 -1.94 6.20
N SER A 76 3.98 -1.26 5.07
CA SER A 76 3.03 -0.26 4.58
C SER A 76 1.70 -0.92 4.20
N LYS A 77 0.62 -0.43 4.79
CA LYS A 77 -0.73 -0.83 4.42
C LYS A 77 -1.17 -0.06 3.17
N ILE A 78 -1.52 -0.78 2.14
CA ILE A 78 -1.96 -0.22 0.86
C ILE A 78 -3.47 -0.37 0.74
N SER A 79 -4.14 0.63 0.16
CA SER A 79 -5.58 0.53 -0.10
C SER A 79 -5.91 -0.73 -0.92
N SER A 80 -7.06 -1.31 -0.67
CA SER A 80 -7.52 -2.54 -1.34
C SER A 80 -7.48 -2.46 -2.86
N ARG A 81 -7.79 -1.29 -3.43
CA ARG A 81 -7.75 -1.08 -4.89
C ARG A 81 -6.36 -1.32 -5.48
N ASN A 82 -5.32 -0.93 -4.78
CA ASN A 82 -3.93 -1.05 -5.25
C ASN A 82 -3.27 -2.36 -4.81
N SER A 83 -3.73 -2.98 -3.74
CA SER A 83 -3.13 -4.20 -3.17
C SER A 83 -3.76 -5.48 -3.67
N ILE A 84 -5.08 -5.53 -3.78
CA ILE A 84 -5.84 -6.73 -4.20
C ILE A 84 -6.67 -6.49 -5.47
N SER A 85 -6.58 -5.33 -6.08
CA SER A 85 -7.32 -4.96 -7.31
C SER A 85 -8.84 -5.05 -7.11
N ALA A 86 -9.33 -4.61 -5.96
CA ALA A 86 -10.75 -4.56 -5.63
C ALA A 86 -11.07 -3.33 -4.78
N SER A 87 -12.30 -2.85 -4.90
CA SER A 87 -12.85 -1.78 -4.06
C SER A 87 -14.02 -2.27 -3.22
N PHE A 88 -14.29 -1.56 -2.13
CA PHE A 88 -15.34 -1.88 -1.19
C PHE A 88 -16.39 -0.77 -1.13
N ARG A 89 -17.62 -1.18 -0.87
CA ARG A 89 -18.73 -0.30 -0.48
C ARG A 89 -19.29 -0.76 0.86
N ARG A 90 -19.62 0.18 1.73
CA ARG A 90 -20.36 -0.11 2.96
C ARG A 90 -21.80 -0.43 2.62
N ILE A 91 -22.33 -1.52 3.17
CA ILE A 91 -23.77 -1.84 3.19
C ILE A 91 -24.19 -1.90 4.64
N PRO A 92 -25.17 -1.06 5.06
CA PRO A 92 -25.76 -1.14 6.38
C PRO A 92 -26.76 -2.31 6.45
N ASP A 93 -27.07 -2.73 7.67
CA ASP A 93 -28.19 -3.63 7.98
C ASP A 93 -28.18 -4.98 7.23
N THR A 94 -27.00 -5.57 6.99
CA THR A 94 -26.94 -6.97 6.54
C THR A 94 -27.34 -7.91 7.69
N PRO A 95 -27.69 -9.20 7.44
CA PRO A 95 -27.97 -10.16 8.51
C PRO A 95 -26.86 -10.26 9.56
N GLU A 96 -25.60 -9.98 9.17
CA GLU A 96 -24.44 -9.96 10.06
C GLU A 96 -24.09 -8.54 10.58
N GLY A 97 -24.97 -7.55 10.39
CA GLY A 97 -24.77 -6.13 10.70
C GLY A 97 -24.12 -5.36 9.55
N ASP A 98 -23.65 -4.16 9.82
CA ASP A 98 -22.95 -3.34 8.80
C ASP A 98 -21.71 -4.06 8.29
N ARG A 99 -21.56 -4.15 6.97
CA ARG A 99 -20.46 -4.88 6.33
C ARG A 99 -19.86 -4.14 5.14
N TRP A 100 -18.62 -4.52 4.81
CA TRP A 100 -18.01 -4.21 3.54
C TRP A 100 -18.45 -5.21 2.47
N VAL A 101 -18.80 -4.71 1.30
CA VAL A 101 -19.10 -5.51 0.12
C VAL A 101 -18.11 -5.17 -0.98
N PHE A 102 -17.62 -6.18 -1.67
CA PHE A 102 -16.79 -6.00 -2.85
C PHE A 102 -17.62 -5.34 -3.95
N GLN A 103 -17.31 -4.08 -4.25
CA GLN A 103 -18.02 -3.30 -5.26
C GLN A 103 -17.46 -3.58 -6.65
N ASP A 104 -16.14 -3.42 -6.80
CA ASP A 104 -15.44 -3.70 -8.04
C ASP A 104 -14.35 -4.74 -7.78
N VAL A 105 -14.25 -5.71 -8.68
CA VAL A 105 -13.18 -6.70 -8.71
C VAL A 105 -12.60 -6.68 -10.11
N GLN A 106 -11.34 -6.27 -10.23
CA GLN A 106 -10.71 -6.11 -11.54
C GLN A 106 -10.38 -7.47 -12.17
N PRO A 107 -10.73 -7.68 -13.45
CA PRO A 107 -10.34 -8.87 -14.19
C PRO A 107 -8.82 -9.11 -14.18
N GLY A 108 -8.40 -10.34 -13.92
CA GLY A 108 -6.99 -10.71 -13.77
C GLY A 108 -6.33 -10.21 -12.48
N GLY A 109 -7.09 -9.54 -11.60
CA GLY A 109 -6.60 -9.03 -10.32
C GLY A 109 -6.45 -10.11 -9.26
N VAL A 110 -5.85 -9.73 -8.13
CA VAL A 110 -5.62 -10.63 -6.99
C VAL A 110 -6.92 -11.19 -6.44
N ALA A 111 -7.92 -10.32 -6.23
CA ALA A 111 -9.21 -10.73 -5.69
C ALA A 111 -9.95 -11.70 -6.62
N GLU A 112 -9.96 -11.44 -7.93
CA GLU A 112 -10.60 -12.34 -8.88
C GLU A 112 -9.93 -13.72 -8.91
N ARG A 113 -8.58 -13.76 -8.93
CA ARG A 113 -7.83 -15.04 -8.87
C ARG A 113 -8.09 -15.83 -7.61
N ALA A 114 -8.37 -15.16 -6.49
CA ALA A 114 -8.81 -15.79 -5.24
C ALA A 114 -10.29 -16.23 -5.26
N GLY A 115 -10.99 -16.06 -6.38
CA GLY A 115 -12.38 -16.45 -6.55
C GLY A 115 -13.40 -15.47 -5.97
N ILE A 116 -13.00 -14.24 -5.64
CA ILE A 116 -13.87 -13.17 -5.17
C ILE A 116 -14.61 -12.56 -6.35
N ARG A 117 -15.85 -12.15 -6.12
CA ARG A 117 -16.71 -11.52 -7.11
C ARG A 117 -17.33 -10.24 -6.55
N PRO A 118 -17.71 -9.29 -7.42
CA PRO A 118 -18.57 -8.19 -7.01
C PRO A 118 -19.83 -8.69 -6.32
N GLY A 119 -20.20 -8.07 -5.23
CA GLY A 119 -21.36 -8.47 -4.42
C GLY A 119 -21.04 -9.42 -3.25
N ASP A 120 -19.84 -9.98 -3.18
CA ASP A 120 -19.41 -10.76 -2.01
C ASP A 120 -19.32 -9.85 -0.77
N VAL A 121 -19.84 -10.33 0.36
CA VAL A 121 -19.77 -9.63 1.64
C VAL A 121 -18.49 -10.03 2.36
N LEU A 122 -17.68 -9.08 2.78
CA LEU A 122 -16.48 -9.35 3.57
C LEU A 122 -16.84 -9.54 5.04
N ILE A 123 -16.59 -10.70 5.59
CA ILE A 123 -16.92 -11.07 6.97
C ILE A 123 -15.72 -10.84 7.89
N SER A 124 -14.55 -11.38 7.53
CA SER A 124 -13.35 -11.24 8.35
C SER A 124 -12.07 -11.18 7.51
N ILE A 125 -11.04 -10.56 8.09
CA ILE A 125 -9.66 -10.52 7.59
C ILE A 125 -8.77 -11.00 8.73
N ASP A 126 -7.91 -11.98 8.46
CA ASP A 126 -6.99 -12.56 9.46
C ASP A 126 -7.69 -12.88 10.79
N SER A 127 -8.83 -13.58 10.69
CA SER A 127 -9.70 -13.96 11.82
C SER A 127 -10.33 -12.80 12.62
N LYS A 128 -10.14 -11.55 12.19
CA LYS A 128 -10.77 -10.36 12.78
C LYS A 128 -11.97 -9.93 11.95
N ALA A 129 -13.07 -9.60 12.61
CA ALA A 129 -14.27 -9.10 11.92
C ALA A 129 -13.94 -7.83 11.12
N ALA A 130 -14.30 -7.81 9.84
CA ALA A 130 -14.10 -6.67 8.96
C ALA A 130 -15.27 -5.70 9.05
N LEU A 131 -15.28 -4.84 10.06
CA LEU A 131 -16.34 -3.86 10.26
C LEU A 131 -16.07 -2.56 9.47
N PRO A 132 -17.12 -1.88 8.98
CA PRO A 132 -16.97 -0.63 8.22
C PRO A 132 -16.58 0.59 9.06
N THR A 133 -16.11 0.40 10.26
CA THR A 133 -15.52 1.44 11.13
C THR A 133 -14.09 1.75 10.78
N GLU A 134 -13.43 0.85 10.05
CA GLU A 134 -12.04 0.98 9.65
C GLU A 134 -11.89 0.80 8.13
N GLN A 135 -10.89 1.46 7.55
CA GLN A 135 -10.56 1.25 6.15
C GLN A 135 -9.93 -0.12 5.94
N VAL A 136 -10.36 -0.82 4.91
CA VAL A 136 -9.76 -2.10 4.51
C VAL A 136 -8.43 -1.82 3.81
N ALA A 137 -7.34 -2.28 4.42
CA ALA A 137 -6.01 -2.16 3.89
C ALA A 137 -5.22 -3.47 4.09
N PHE A 138 -4.32 -3.78 3.16
CA PHE A 138 -3.54 -5.00 3.15
C PHE A 138 -2.05 -4.69 3.17
N GLU A 139 -1.28 -5.48 3.90
CA GLU A 139 0.19 -5.40 3.87
C GLU A 139 0.72 -6.03 2.58
N MET A 140 1.71 -5.40 1.98
CA MET A 140 2.27 -5.83 0.71
C MET A 140 2.99 -7.16 0.82
N GLY A 141 2.72 -8.09 -0.11
CA GLY A 141 3.39 -9.39 -0.20
C GLY A 141 3.00 -10.40 0.87
N LYS A 142 2.04 -10.07 1.76
CA LYS A 142 1.52 -11.02 2.74
C LYS A 142 0.31 -11.76 2.20
N SER A 143 0.25 -13.05 2.53
CA SER A 143 -0.96 -13.85 2.37
C SER A 143 -1.85 -13.62 3.59
N VAL A 144 -3.07 -13.21 3.37
CA VAL A 144 -4.04 -12.91 4.42
C VAL A 144 -5.29 -13.74 4.19
N PRO A 145 -5.68 -14.61 5.15
CA PRO A 145 -6.93 -15.35 5.06
C PRO A 145 -8.12 -14.41 5.25
N ILE A 146 -9.08 -14.48 4.36
CA ILE A 146 -10.35 -13.76 4.46
C ILE A 146 -11.52 -14.72 4.43
N VAL A 147 -12.61 -14.32 5.07
CA VAL A 147 -13.90 -15.00 4.97
C VAL A 147 -14.87 -14.05 4.28
N ILE A 148 -15.53 -14.55 3.25
CA ILE A 148 -16.60 -13.84 2.54
C ILE A 148 -17.92 -14.61 2.69
N SER A 149 -19.03 -13.89 2.59
CA SER A 149 -20.37 -14.48 2.45
C SER A 149 -20.86 -14.23 1.03
N ARG A 150 -21.29 -15.29 0.37
CA ARG A 150 -21.93 -15.25 -0.96
C ARG A 150 -23.25 -16.03 -0.90
N ASN A 151 -24.36 -15.35 -1.12
CA ASN A 151 -25.71 -15.95 -1.04
C ASN A 151 -26.00 -16.62 0.33
N GLY A 152 -25.43 -16.07 1.41
CA GLY A 152 -25.57 -16.62 2.76
C GLY A 152 -24.59 -17.75 3.11
N GLU A 153 -23.77 -18.20 2.17
CA GLU A 153 -22.72 -19.21 2.42
C GLU A 153 -21.39 -18.54 2.69
N HIS A 154 -20.71 -18.99 3.75
CA HIS A 154 -19.36 -18.50 4.08
C HIS A 154 -18.32 -19.28 3.31
N LYS A 155 -17.38 -18.55 2.72
CA LYS A 155 -16.24 -19.10 1.98
C LYS A 155 -14.96 -18.46 2.47
N GLN A 156 -13.96 -19.29 2.81
CA GLN A 156 -12.63 -18.83 3.15
C GLN A 156 -11.72 -18.90 1.92
N THR A 157 -10.88 -17.87 1.74
CA THR A 157 -9.85 -17.82 0.72
C THR A 157 -8.67 -16.97 1.19
N ASP A 158 -7.52 -17.18 0.59
CA ASP A 158 -6.31 -16.41 0.89
C ASP A 158 -6.09 -15.32 -0.16
N LEU A 159 -5.85 -14.10 0.30
CA LEU A 159 -5.44 -12.98 -0.55
C LEU A 159 -3.96 -12.71 -0.38
N VAL A 160 -3.20 -12.84 -1.44
CA VAL A 160 -1.79 -12.42 -1.49
C VAL A 160 -1.74 -11.05 -2.15
N SER A 161 -1.62 -9.99 -1.34
CA SER A 161 -1.52 -8.63 -1.88
C SER A 161 -0.26 -8.50 -2.74
N CYS A 162 -0.40 -7.97 -3.94
CA CYS A 162 0.74 -7.70 -4.81
C CYS A 162 0.69 -6.24 -5.31
N HIS A 163 1.86 -5.65 -5.46
CA HIS A 163 1.95 -4.36 -6.14
C HIS A 163 1.83 -4.61 -7.64
N ARG A 164 0.87 -3.94 -8.28
CA ARG A 164 0.82 -3.93 -9.73
C ARG A 164 2.02 -3.11 -10.22
N ASN A 165 3.01 -3.79 -10.81
CA ASN A 165 4.01 -3.07 -11.61
C ASN A 165 3.24 -2.44 -12.79
N ILE A 166 3.00 -1.14 -12.72
CA ILE A 166 2.55 -0.32 -13.84
C ILE A 166 3.76 0.04 -14.67
#